data_8bb5391d82439c799550caf15efe3d32
#
_entry.id   8bb5391d82439c799550caf15efe3d32
#
_cell.length_a   1.000
_cell.length_b   1.000
_cell.length_c   1.000
_cell.angle_alpha   90.00
_cell.angle_beta   90.00
_cell.angle_gamma   90.00
#
_symmetry.space_group_name_H-M   'P 1'
#
loop_
_entity.id
_entity.type
_entity.pdbx_description
1 polymer ?
#
loop_
_entity_poly.entity_id
_entity_poly.type
_entity_poly.pdbx_seq_one_letter_code
_entity_poly.pdbx_strand_id
1 'polypeptide(L)'
;MQPRVLIVTTEAPDVLFSGLGFFNQHFWAELKRRHYPFKVLYLNNQKTQRSQLADYEIAVEPALPFDSSLESLSLNVAWSTSQKIQPILNEFKPDIISVHENSPLLPFFFELNRVQFTLHSSYIGMQHYLTRTQKGMQHYWEQRIAVRQSGAVVLHSNWAYRSIIQHVSADIVTPNIFPIGVDFADYPADKVIHPEGKVVISFFGRFTDIVKNFQIFRDAIKTLPPLYRERVEARVYGPEKIPDYLEQEGFKGLTFVQGEKKKQALAETDIVVFPSMQESYGIVGLEALLSNCALIATPGLGMDSYMQPEYACEPTVAAIQNRIIHYLSNVEQLRKDQKAQVFRNSVNRPEFTLGKMTESYIEVWQELYKKLQQQQ
;
A
#
# COMPACT_ATOMS: atom_id res chain seq x y z
N MET A 1 12.87 22.44 18.61
CA MET A 1 13.62 21.17 18.73
C MET A 1 12.84 20.12 17.95
N GLN A 2 13.52 19.28 17.15
CA GLN A 2 12.85 18.17 16.47
C GLN A 2 12.64 17.02 17.47
N PRO A 3 11.44 16.43 17.57
CA PRO A 3 11.23 15.27 18.42
C PRO A 3 12.00 14.04 17.93
N ARG A 4 12.47 13.22 18.85
CA ARG A 4 13.04 11.90 18.56
C ARG A 4 11.91 10.93 18.31
N VAL A 5 11.92 10.25 17.18
CA VAL A 5 10.83 9.39 16.75
C VAL A 5 11.28 7.93 16.71
N LEU A 6 10.54 7.06 17.41
CA LEU A 6 10.68 5.61 17.23
C LEU A 6 9.61 5.14 16.24
N ILE A 7 10.03 4.71 15.07
CA ILE A 7 9.16 4.07 14.08
C ILE A 7 9.03 2.60 14.46
N VAL A 8 7.82 2.10 14.57
CA VAL A 8 7.52 0.72 14.94
C VAL A 8 6.72 0.05 13.84
N THR A 9 7.18 -1.11 13.39
CA THR A 9 6.54 -1.86 12.29
C THR A 9 6.77 -3.36 12.41
N THR A 10 5.93 -4.16 11.75
CA THR A 10 6.11 -5.60 11.55
C THR A 10 6.66 -5.95 10.17
N GLU A 11 6.99 -4.95 9.34
CA GLU A 11 7.57 -5.17 8.02
C GLU A 11 8.85 -4.37 7.82
N ALA A 12 9.98 -5.08 7.75
CA ALA A 12 11.25 -4.53 7.32
C ALA A 12 11.46 -4.81 5.82
N PRO A 13 11.89 -3.81 5.03
CA PRO A 13 11.98 -3.93 3.56
C PRO A 13 12.90 -5.04 3.06
N ASP A 14 13.93 -5.36 3.84
CA ASP A 14 14.94 -6.39 3.54
C ASP A 14 14.54 -7.80 4.01
N VAL A 15 13.42 -7.92 4.72
CA VAL A 15 12.89 -9.21 5.21
C VAL A 15 11.58 -9.57 4.53
N LEU A 16 10.64 -8.65 4.50
CA LEU A 16 9.32 -8.83 3.90
C LEU A 16 8.99 -7.61 3.05
N PHE A 17 8.79 -7.84 1.77
CA PHE A 17 8.48 -6.78 0.82
C PHE A 17 7.01 -6.84 0.39
N SER A 18 6.19 -6.10 1.10
CA SER A 18 4.78 -5.81 0.74
C SER A 18 4.62 -4.34 0.34
N GLY A 19 3.38 -3.88 0.25
CA GLY A 19 3.09 -2.44 0.10
C GLY A 19 3.61 -1.60 1.27
N LEU A 20 3.54 -2.13 2.50
CA LEU A 20 4.09 -1.47 3.69
C LEU A 20 5.62 -1.52 3.70
N GLY A 21 6.22 -2.65 3.33
CA GLY A 21 7.68 -2.77 3.17
C GLY A 21 8.22 -1.78 2.14
N PHE A 22 7.52 -1.62 1.01
CA PHE A 22 7.85 -0.61 0.00
C PHE A 22 7.76 0.82 0.58
N PHE A 23 6.67 1.15 1.27
CA PHE A 23 6.51 2.44 1.95
C PHE A 23 7.67 2.69 2.93
N ASN A 24 7.97 1.73 3.81
CA ASN A 24 9.03 1.84 4.80
C ASN A 24 10.40 2.08 4.17
N GLN A 25 10.72 1.38 3.07
CA GLN A 25 11.99 1.56 2.37
C GLN A 25 12.23 3.01 1.96
N HIS A 26 11.27 3.60 1.28
CA HIS A 26 11.37 4.95 0.76
C HIS A 26 11.30 5.99 1.88
N PHE A 27 10.39 5.80 2.83
CA PHE A 27 10.19 6.72 3.94
C PHE A 27 11.42 6.82 4.85
N TRP A 28 12.01 5.67 5.22
CA TRP A 28 13.23 5.67 6.05
C TRP A 28 14.42 6.27 5.31
N ALA A 29 14.57 5.99 4.03
CA ALA A 29 15.62 6.59 3.20
C ALA A 29 15.50 8.11 3.16
N GLU A 30 14.28 8.63 2.98
CA GLU A 30 14.03 10.08 2.94
C GLU A 30 14.27 10.75 4.31
N LEU A 31 13.86 10.12 5.41
CA LEU A 31 14.15 10.61 6.76
C LEU A 31 15.68 10.64 7.03
N LYS A 32 16.42 9.60 6.60
CA LYS A 32 17.90 9.58 6.70
C LYS A 32 18.51 10.70 5.87
N ARG A 33 18.04 10.92 4.63
CA ARG A 33 18.50 12.01 3.75
C ARG A 33 18.28 13.39 4.38
N ARG A 34 17.21 13.56 5.14
CA ARG A 34 16.88 14.78 5.88
C ARG A 34 17.61 14.92 7.22
N HIS A 35 18.39 13.93 7.60
CA HIS A 35 19.05 13.86 8.93
C HIS A 35 18.05 14.00 10.09
N TYR A 36 16.83 13.46 9.90
CA TYR A 36 15.81 13.48 10.95
C TYR A 36 16.18 12.52 12.10
N PRO A 37 15.96 12.90 13.39
CA PRO A 37 16.32 12.04 14.52
C PRO A 37 15.28 10.93 14.74
N PHE A 38 15.47 9.80 14.09
CA PHE A 38 14.61 8.62 14.24
C PHE A 38 15.42 7.33 14.43
N LYS A 39 14.74 6.33 14.95
CA LYS A 39 15.16 4.93 15.03
C LYS A 39 14.02 4.03 14.60
N VAL A 40 14.34 2.83 14.15
CA VAL A 40 13.36 1.83 13.71
C VAL A 40 13.38 0.63 14.65
N LEU A 41 12.21 0.28 15.19
CA LEU A 41 11.95 -0.97 15.91
C LEU A 41 11.15 -1.90 14.99
N TYR A 42 11.78 -2.99 14.58
CA TYR A 42 11.14 -4.05 13.84
C TYR A 42 10.69 -5.17 14.78
N LEU A 43 9.39 -5.44 14.82
CA LEU A 43 8.82 -6.58 15.52
C LEU A 43 8.76 -7.76 14.56
N ASN A 44 9.79 -8.60 14.63
CA ASN A 44 9.99 -9.71 13.71
C ASN A 44 9.11 -10.91 14.10
N ASN A 45 8.10 -11.18 13.30
CA ASN A 45 7.26 -12.38 13.40
C ASN A 45 7.70 -13.52 12.47
N GLN A 46 8.83 -13.36 11.76
CA GLN A 46 9.44 -14.36 10.87
C GLN A 46 10.58 -15.06 11.57
N LYS A 47 10.65 -16.38 11.46
CA LYS A 47 11.69 -17.17 12.18
C LYS A 47 13.10 -17.10 11.57
N THR A 48 13.23 -16.65 10.33
CA THR A 48 14.39 -17.04 9.50
C THR A 48 15.32 -15.93 9.11
N GLN A 49 14.91 -14.66 9.18
CA GLN A 49 15.75 -13.58 8.68
C GLN A 49 15.67 -12.35 9.59
N ARG A 50 16.83 -11.79 9.91
CA ARG A 50 16.96 -10.53 10.63
C ARG A 50 17.03 -9.36 9.67
N SER A 51 16.47 -8.22 10.06
CA SER A 51 16.63 -6.98 9.32
C SER A 51 18.01 -6.37 9.56
N GLN A 52 18.64 -5.89 8.49
CA GLN A 52 19.85 -5.07 8.55
C GLN A 52 19.54 -3.57 8.48
N LEU A 53 18.28 -3.22 8.20
CA LEU A 53 17.84 -1.83 8.05
C LEU A 53 17.21 -1.25 9.33
N ALA A 54 16.71 -2.13 10.22
CA ALA A 54 16.16 -1.72 11.51
C ALA A 54 17.28 -1.46 12.54
N ASP A 55 17.09 -0.46 13.41
CA ASP A 55 18.01 -0.17 14.51
C ASP A 55 17.85 -1.16 15.67
N TYR A 56 16.61 -1.59 15.89
CA TYR A 56 16.23 -2.56 16.93
C TYR A 56 15.35 -3.64 16.33
N GLU A 57 15.56 -4.88 16.79
CA GLU A 57 14.72 -6.00 16.37
C GLU A 57 14.31 -6.84 17.58
N ILE A 58 13.04 -7.14 17.67
CA ILE A 58 12.48 -8.04 18.67
C ILE A 58 11.79 -9.20 17.96
N ALA A 59 12.27 -10.42 18.22
CA ALA A 59 11.57 -11.61 17.80
C ALA A 59 10.27 -11.78 18.63
N VAL A 60 9.15 -11.88 17.95
CA VAL A 60 7.84 -12.17 18.53
C VAL A 60 7.66 -13.69 18.56
N GLU A 61 7.40 -14.26 19.73
CA GLU A 61 7.22 -15.70 19.92
C GLU A 61 5.86 -16.03 20.57
N PRO A 62 5.18 -17.07 20.10
CA PRO A 62 5.54 -17.92 18.97
C PRO A 62 5.51 -17.14 17.66
N ALA A 63 6.45 -17.44 16.75
CA ALA A 63 6.43 -16.84 15.43
C ALA A 63 5.11 -17.18 14.75
N LEU A 64 4.41 -16.15 14.31
CA LEU A 64 3.12 -16.30 13.64
C LEU A 64 3.33 -16.74 12.19
N PRO A 65 2.40 -17.49 11.57
CA PRO A 65 2.43 -17.73 10.14
C PRO A 65 2.54 -16.42 9.35
N PHE A 66 3.12 -16.47 8.17
CA PHE A 66 3.38 -15.31 7.31
C PHE A 66 2.15 -14.41 7.05
N ASP A 67 0.97 -15.02 7.01
CA ASP A 67 -0.32 -14.37 6.78
C ASP A 67 -1.01 -13.89 8.06
N SER A 68 -0.46 -14.24 9.22
CA SER A 68 -0.97 -13.79 10.51
C SER A 68 -0.13 -12.61 10.99
N SER A 69 -0.71 -11.42 10.92
CA SER A 69 -0.23 -10.24 11.61
C SER A 69 -0.17 -10.51 13.14
N LEU A 70 0.38 -9.56 13.89
CA LEU A 70 0.34 -9.60 15.38
C LEU A 70 -1.06 -9.76 15.98
N GLU A 71 -2.05 -9.80 15.15
CA GLU A 71 -3.48 -9.91 15.43
C GLU A 71 -3.89 -11.10 16.29
N SER A 72 -3.11 -12.17 16.27
CA SER A 72 -3.38 -13.38 17.07
C SER A 72 -2.50 -13.50 18.31
N LEU A 73 -1.84 -12.41 18.74
CA LEU A 73 -1.05 -12.41 19.96
C LEU A 73 -1.92 -12.76 21.18
N SER A 74 -1.53 -13.82 21.89
CA SER A 74 -2.05 -14.05 23.22
C SER A 74 -1.55 -12.99 24.20
N LEU A 75 -2.25 -12.80 25.32
CA LEU A 75 -1.81 -11.88 26.37
C LEU A 75 -0.37 -12.16 26.85
N ASN A 76 0.02 -13.43 26.90
CA ASN A 76 1.39 -13.82 27.30
C ASN A 76 2.44 -13.35 26.29
N VAL A 77 2.15 -13.47 25.00
CA VAL A 77 3.07 -13.00 23.94
C VAL A 77 3.12 -11.47 23.92
N ALA A 78 1.98 -10.80 24.10
CA ALA A 78 1.92 -9.35 24.22
C ALA A 78 2.74 -8.85 25.42
N TRP A 79 2.59 -9.48 26.59
CA TRP A 79 3.35 -9.17 27.78
C TRP A 79 4.86 -9.36 27.56
N SER A 80 5.26 -10.54 27.06
CA SER A 80 6.66 -10.86 26.76
C SER A 80 7.29 -9.86 25.77
N THR A 81 6.56 -9.48 24.72
CA THR A 81 6.99 -8.47 23.75
C THR A 81 7.15 -7.10 24.40
N SER A 82 6.21 -6.68 25.22
CA SER A 82 6.24 -5.42 25.98
C SER A 82 7.49 -5.33 26.87
N GLN A 83 7.84 -6.41 27.58
CA GLN A 83 9.04 -6.45 28.41
C GLN A 83 10.34 -6.28 27.58
N LYS A 84 10.39 -6.81 26.37
CA LYS A 84 11.53 -6.64 25.46
C LYS A 84 11.62 -5.23 24.86
N ILE A 85 10.50 -4.53 24.72
CA ILE A 85 10.44 -3.14 24.23
C ILE A 85 10.95 -2.14 25.26
N GLN A 86 10.70 -2.36 26.55
CA GLN A 86 11.01 -1.41 27.61
C GLN A 86 12.48 -0.97 27.67
N PRO A 87 13.49 -1.85 27.54
CA PRO A 87 14.89 -1.44 27.47
C PRO A 87 15.19 -0.48 26.32
N ILE A 88 14.58 -0.71 25.16
CA ILE A 88 14.73 0.16 23.97
C ILE A 88 14.17 1.55 24.25
N LEU A 89 12.99 1.62 24.86
CA LEU A 89 12.40 2.91 25.25
C LEU A 89 13.28 3.66 26.27
N ASN A 90 13.86 2.95 27.20
CA ASN A 90 14.76 3.55 28.21
C ASN A 90 16.07 4.05 27.61
N GLU A 91 16.60 3.35 26.62
CA GLU A 91 17.84 3.71 25.90
C GLU A 91 17.60 4.90 24.97
N PHE A 92 16.68 4.77 24.03
CA PHE A 92 16.46 5.76 22.97
C PHE A 92 15.69 6.98 23.49
N LYS A 93 14.80 6.79 24.47
CA LYS A 93 13.90 7.82 25.03
C LYS A 93 13.17 8.61 23.94
N PRO A 94 12.36 7.95 23.10
CA PRO A 94 11.64 8.63 22.02
C PRO A 94 10.64 9.63 22.60
N ASP A 95 10.47 10.74 21.92
CA ASP A 95 9.41 11.72 22.23
C ASP A 95 8.08 11.27 21.62
N ILE A 96 8.12 10.68 20.43
CA ILE A 96 6.98 10.18 19.66
C ILE A 96 7.23 8.73 19.25
N ILE A 97 6.16 7.93 19.26
CA ILE A 97 6.12 6.58 18.73
C ILE A 97 5.29 6.59 17.45
N SER A 98 5.92 6.38 16.30
CA SER A 98 5.25 6.35 15.00
C SER A 98 4.99 4.91 14.58
N VAL A 99 3.73 4.47 14.68
CA VAL A 99 3.33 3.10 14.39
C VAL A 99 2.83 2.99 12.97
N HIS A 100 3.54 2.19 12.17
CA HIS A 100 3.23 1.90 10.77
C HIS A 100 2.88 0.43 10.61
N GLU A 101 1.61 0.12 10.68
CA GLU A 101 1.16 -1.26 10.68
C GLU A 101 -0.29 -1.39 10.23
N ASN A 102 -0.63 -2.57 9.76
CA ASN A 102 -2.01 -2.98 9.52
C ASN A 102 -2.65 -3.56 10.79
N SER A 103 -1.83 -4.02 11.74
CA SER A 103 -2.33 -4.55 13.00
C SER A 103 -2.74 -3.44 13.96
N PRO A 104 -3.98 -3.43 14.42
CA PRO A 104 -4.46 -2.46 15.38
C PRO A 104 -3.94 -2.69 16.81
N LEU A 105 -3.26 -3.81 17.09
CA LEU A 105 -2.69 -4.12 18.42
C LEU A 105 -1.41 -3.35 18.71
N LEU A 106 -0.65 -3.01 17.70
CA LEU A 106 0.69 -2.45 17.86
C LEU A 106 0.71 -1.16 18.71
N PRO A 107 -0.24 -0.23 18.56
CA PRO A 107 -0.30 0.96 19.41
C PRO A 107 -0.38 0.66 20.90
N PHE A 108 -0.98 -0.47 21.32
CA PHE A 108 -1.18 -0.81 22.73
C PHE A 108 0.08 -1.24 23.49
N PHE A 109 1.20 -1.43 22.81
CA PHE A 109 2.48 -1.62 23.47
C PHE A 109 3.08 -0.32 24.05
N PHE A 110 2.45 0.83 23.79
CA PHE A 110 2.97 2.14 24.10
C PHE A 110 1.93 3.01 24.81
N GLU A 111 2.36 4.14 25.37
CA GLU A 111 1.48 5.19 25.85
C GLU A 111 0.75 5.86 24.68
N LEU A 112 -0.55 5.62 24.54
CA LEU A 112 -1.32 5.99 23.35
C LEU A 112 -1.29 7.49 23.03
N ASN A 113 -1.21 8.35 24.05
CA ASN A 113 -1.10 9.80 23.86
C ASN A 113 0.18 10.23 23.11
N ARG A 114 1.24 9.40 23.15
CA ARG A 114 2.50 9.61 22.43
C ARG A 114 2.55 8.88 21.07
N VAL A 115 1.54 8.09 20.78
CA VAL A 115 1.48 7.32 19.53
C VAL A 115 0.91 8.17 18.40
N GLN A 116 1.64 8.23 17.30
CA GLN A 116 1.09 8.54 16.00
C GLN A 116 0.83 7.21 15.27
N PHE A 117 -0.42 6.92 15.01
CA PHE A 117 -0.84 5.68 14.36
C PHE A 117 -1.16 5.91 12.89
N THR A 118 -0.45 5.25 11.99
CA THR A 118 -0.75 5.22 10.55
C THR A 118 -1.49 3.95 10.20
N LEU A 119 -2.69 4.09 9.69
CA LEU A 119 -3.48 2.97 9.19
C LEU A 119 -3.25 2.80 7.69
N HIS A 120 -2.41 1.84 7.31
CA HIS A 120 -2.05 1.55 5.92
C HIS A 120 -3.12 0.75 5.18
N SER A 121 -3.85 -0.13 5.86
CA SER A 121 -4.99 -0.83 5.29
C SER A 121 -6.20 -0.68 6.19
N SER A 122 -7.33 -0.36 5.60
CA SER A 122 -8.59 -0.39 6.30
C SER A 122 -9.05 -1.85 6.42
N TYR A 123 -8.61 -2.52 7.47
CA TYR A 123 -9.14 -3.84 7.84
C TYR A 123 -10.67 -3.84 7.92
N ILE A 124 -11.23 -2.69 8.20
CA ILE A 124 -12.64 -2.46 8.38
C ILE A 124 -13.41 -2.56 7.06
N GLY A 125 -12.83 -2.09 5.96
CA GLY A 125 -13.40 -2.30 4.63
C GLY A 125 -13.41 -3.77 4.23
N MET A 126 -12.39 -4.55 4.64
CA MET A 126 -12.34 -6.00 4.43
C MET A 126 -13.30 -6.78 5.34
N GLN A 127 -13.81 -6.17 6.39
CA GLN A 127 -14.59 -6.86 7.42
C GLN A 127 -16.00 -7.26 7.02
N HIS A 128 -16.57 -6.76 5.93
CA HIS A 128 -17.81 -7.36 5.43
C HIS A 128 -17.67 -8.88 5.20
N TYR A 129 -16.45 -9.36 4.96
CA TYR A 129 -16.15 -10.78 4.81
C TYR A 129 -15.70 -11.46 6.11
N LEU A 130 -15.19 -10.71 7.10
CA LEU A 130 -14.59 -11.24 8.33
C LEU A 130 -15.40 -10.97 9.61
N THR A 131 -16.41 -10.09 9.58
CA THR A 131 -17.16 -9.63 10.77
C THR A 131 -17.91 -10.72 11.55
N ARG A 132 -18.04 -11.91 10.99
CA ARG A 132 -18.70 -13.04 11.65
C ARG A 132 -17.74 -13.94 12.43
N THR A 133 -16.46 -13.65 12.45
CA THR A 133 -15.46 -14.44 13.19
C THR A 133 -15.07 -13.72 14.48
N GLN A 134 -14.71 -14.50 15.51
CA GLN A 134 -14.19 -13.95 16.77
C GLN A 134 -12.97 -13.02 16.52
N LYS A 135 -12.11 -13.40 15.60
CA LYS A 135 -10.95 -12.61 15.16
C LYS A 135 -11.36 -11.27 14.56
N GLY A 136 -12.35 -11.26 13.67
CA GLY A 136 -12.87 -10.02 13.07
C GLY A 136 -13.46 -9.05 14.09
N MET A 137 -14.16 -9.56 15.10
CA MET A 137 -14.68 -8.74 16.21
C MET A 137 -13.57 -8.17 17.07
N GLN A 138 -12.52 -8.94 17.35
CA GLN A 138 -11.36 -8.46 18.09
C GLN A 138 -10.71 -7.30 17.34
N HIS A 139 -10.41 -7.44 16.05
CA HIS A 139 -9.82 -6.38 15.21
C HIS A 139 -10.67 -5.11 15.16
N TYR A 140 -11.98 -5.26 15.10
CA TYR A 140 -12.90 -4.13 15.13
C TYR A 140 -12.69 -3.29 16.41
N TRP A 141 -12.67 -3.95 17.58
CA TRP A 141 -12.50 -3.24 18.85
C TRP A 141 -11.12 -2.60 18.98
N GLU A 142 -10.07 -3.31 18.58
CA GLU A 142 -8.70 -2.83 18.63
C GLU A 142 -8.51 -1.59 17.76
N GLN A 143 -8.98 -1.62 16.50
CA GLN A 143 -8.94 -0.45 15.63
C GLN A 143 -9.75 0.72 16.21
N ARG A 144 -10.93 0.43 16.74
CA ARG A 144 -11.78 1.46 17.35
C ARG A 144 -11.07 2.19 18.49
N ILE A 145 -10.39 1.47 19.35
CA ILE A 145 -9.64 2.07 20.45
C ILE A 145 -8.42 2.83 19.91
N ALA A 146 -7.65 2.22 19.01
CA ALA A 146 -6.46 2.83 18.44
C ALA A 146 -6.76 4.19 17.76
N VAL A 147 -7.78 4.27 16.91
CA VAL A 147 -8.13 5.52 16.22
C VAL A 147 -8.77 6.58 17.13
N ARG A 148 -9.27 6.19 18.31
CA ARG A 148 -9.87 7.13 19.27
C ARG A 148 -8.90 7.65 20.31
N GLN A 149 -7.86 6.90 20.65
CA GLN A 149 -7.01 7.19 21.81
C GLN A 149 -5.56 7.48 21.45
N SER A 150 -5.12 7.19 20.22
CA SER A 150 -3.78 7.60 19.78
C SER A 150 -3.66 9.13 19.78
N GLY A 151 -2.48 9.63 20.10
CA GLY A 151 -2.20 11.07 20.14
C GLY A 151 -2.37 11.75 18.78
N ALA A 152 -2.14 11.01 17.69
CA ALA A 152 -2.43 11.42 16.31
C ALA A 152 -2.76 10.20 15.44
N VAL A 153 -3.60 10.39 14.43
CA VAL A 153 -3.94 9.38 13.42
C VAL A 153 -3.58 9.91 12.04
N VAL A 154 -2.96 9.06 11.22
CA VAL A 154 -2.65 9.34 9.81
C VAL A 154 -3.37 8.35 8.92
N LEU A 155 -4.00 8.86 7.88
CA LEU A 155 -4.67 8.11 6.83
C LEU A 155 -4.19 8.59 5.46
N HIS A 156 -4.18 7.71 4.46
CA HIS A 156 -3.66 8.06 3.14
C HIS A 156 -4.75 8.39 2.11
N SER A 157 -6.02 8.27 2.47
CA SER A 157 -7.13 8.61 1.56
C SER A 157 -8.38 9.01 2.32
N ASN A 158 -9.23 9.81 1.68
CA ASN A 158 -10.56 10.12 2.18
C ASN A 158 -11.47 8.88 2.23
N TRP A 159 -11.22 7.88 1.38
CA TRP A 159 -11.94 6.62 1.45
C TRP A 159 -11.67 5.89 2.76
N ALA A 160 -10.40 5.81 3.19
CA ALA A 160 -10.04 5.22 4.48
C ALA A 160 -10.73 5.95 5.63
N TYR A 161 -10.80 7.27 5.58
CA TYR A 161 -11.51 8.09 6.57
C TYR A 161 -13.01 7.81 6.59
N ARG A 162 -13.68 7.86 5.42
CA ARG A 162 -15.12 7.52 5.32
C ARG A 162 -15.40 6.12 5.83
N SER A 163 -14.57 5.14 5.48
CA SER A 163 -14.69 3.75 5.93
C SER A 163 -14.62 3.65 7.46
N ILE A 164 -13.69 4.37 8.11
CA ILE A 164 -13.59 4.41 9.56
C ILE A 164 -14.85 5.02 10.19
N ILE A 165 -15.28 6.19 9.73
CA ILE A 165 -16.48 6.84 10.28
C ILE A 165 -17.72 5.96 10.12
N GLN A 166 -17.88 5.34 8.97
CA GLN A 166 -19.06 4.53 8.66
C GLN A 166 -19.09 3.21 9.45
N HIS A 167 -17.95 2.58 9.64
CA HIS A 167 -17.91 1.19 10.12
C HIS A 167 -17.30 1.04 11.51
N VAL A 168 -16.53 2.02 12.01
CA VAL A 168 -15.83 1.91 13.32
C VAL A 168 -16.38 2.87 14.34
N SER A 169 -16.26 4.15 14.10
CA SER A 169 -16.69 5.21 15.01
C SER A 169 -16.67 6.56 14.30
N ALA A 170 -17.75 7.34 14.47
CA ALA A 170 -17.73 8.75 14.10
C ALA A 170 -16.88 9.61 15.08
N ASP A 171 -16.64 9.08 16.27
CA ASP A 171 -15.86 9.73 17.33
C ASP A 171 -14.41 9.20 17.28
N ILE A 172 -13.62 9.78 16.40
CA ILE A 172 -12.20 9.48 16.25
C ILE A 172 -11.36 10.74 16.46
N VAL A 173 -10.09 10.57 16.80
CA VAL A 173 -9.13 11.68 16.74
C VAL A 173 -9.14 12.24 15.32
N THR A 174 -9.26 13.55 15.17
CA THR A 174 -9.24 14.21 13.85
C THR A 174 -8.01 13.72 13.06
N PRO A 175 -8.21 12.97 11.96
CA PRO A 175 -7.07 12.37 11.28
C PRO A 175 -6.35 13.38 10.39
N ASN A 176 -5.05 13.18 10.27
CA ASN A 176 -4.24 13.83 9.25
C ASN A 176 -4.37 12.99 7.96
N ILE A 177 -4.89 13.57 6.89
CA ILE A 177 -5.11 12.86 5.62
C ILE A 177 -4.19 13.44 4.56
N PHE A 178 -3.25 12.63 4.09
CA PHE A 178 -2.36 12.98 2.98
C PHE A 178 -1.96 11.74 2.19
N PRO A 179 -1.71 11.88 0.87
CA PRO A 179 -1.40 10.74 0.02
C PRO A 179 -0.07 10.08 0.37
N ILE A 180 0.08 8.80 0.00
CA ILE A 180 1.40 8.17 -0.03
C ILE A 180 2.20 8.84 -1.15
N GLY A 181 3.40 9.28 -0.80
CA GLY A 181 4.33 9.87 -1.75
C GLY A 181 5.34 8.85 -2.26
N VAL A 182 5.78 9.05 -3.49
CA VAL A 182 6.79 8.23 -4.16
C VAL A 182 7.86 9.12 -4.78
N ASP A 183 9.04 8.55 -5.05
CA ASP A 183 10.03 9.24 -5.85
C ASP A 183 9.69 9.11 -7.34
N PHE A 184 9.37 10.22 -7.98
CA PHE A 184 8.99 10.23 -9.40
C PHE A 184 10.13 9.79 -10.32
N ALA A 185 11.39 9.90 -9.89
CA ALA A 185 12.53 9.43 -10.63
C ALA A 185 12.59 7.90 -10.74
N ASP A 186 11.89 7.20 -9.83
CA ASP A 186 11.82 5.74 -9.84
C ASP A 186 10.88 5.19 -10.92
N TYR A 187 10.11 6.03 -11.60
CA TYR A 187 9.12 5.60 -12.57
C TYR A 187 9.44 6.09 -13.98
N PRO A 188 9.56 5.19 -14.98
CA PRO A 188 9.91 5.56 -16.34
C PRO A 188 8.77 6.33 -17.00
N ALA A 189 9.08 7.47 -17.60
CA ALA A 189 8.11 8.24 -18.39
C ALA A 189 7.98 7.69 -19.82
N ASP A 190 9.07 7.16 -20.35
CA ASP A 190 9.14 6.64 -21.71
C ASP A 190 8.62 5.19 -21.78
N LYS A 191 7.87 4.89 -22.82
CA LYS A 191 7.30 3.57 -23.05
C LYS A 191 8.16 2.74 -23.99
N VAL A 192 8.30 1.46 -23.64
CA VAL A 192 8.87 0.45 -24.53
C VAL A 192 7.74 -0.19 -25.34
N ILE A 193 7.72 0.10 -26.64
CA ILE A 193 6.69 -0.45 -27.52
C ILE A 193 6.99 -1.92 -27.78
N HIS A 194 5.97 -2.77 -27.67
CA HIS A 194 6.08 -4.21 -27.96
C HIS A 194 6.57 -4.43 -29.40
N PRO A 195 7.57 -5.32 -29.64
CA PRO A 195 8.15 -5.53 -30.97
C PRO A 195 7.15 -5.88 -32.07
N GLU A 196 6.10 -6.65 -31.72
CA GLU A 196 5.02 -7.02 -32.65
C GLU A 196 3.88 -5.97 -32.71
N GLY A 197 4.06 -4.80 -32.11
CA GLY A 197 3.04 -3.75 -32.06
C GLY A 197 1.82 -4.06 -31.19
N LYS A 198 1.86 -5.13 -30.40
CA LYS A 198 0.78 -5.47 -29.45
C LYS A 198 0.66 -4.45 -28.35
N VAL A 199 -0.53 -4.32 -27.81
CA VAL A 199 -0.80 -3.55 -26.58
C VAL A 199 -0.57 -4.46 -25.37
N VAL A 200 0.34 -4.08 -24.51
CA VAL A 200 0.65 -4.83 -23.28
C VAL A 200 -0.30 -4.39 -22.17
N ILE A 201 -1.10 -5.34 -21.68
CA ILE A 201 -2.06 -5.12 -20.59
C ILE A 201 -1.64 -5.93 -19.38
N SER A 202 -1.40 -5.27 -18.27
CA SER A 202 -0.85 -5.93 -17.09
C SER A 202 -1.76 -5.82 -15.86
N PHE A 203 -1.70 -6.88 -15.05
CA PHE A 203 -2.20 -6.92 -13.69
C PHE A 203 -1.01 -6.98 -12.72
N PHE A 204 -1.01 -6.13 -11.69
CA PHE A 204 -0.02 -6.13 -10.61
C PHE A 204 -0.72 -6.36 -9.27
N GLY A 205 -0.42 -7.46 -8.60
CA GLY A 205 -0.98 -7.77 -7.30
C GLY A 205 -1.00 -9.26 -6.98
N ARG A 206 -1.42 -9.59 -5.77
CA ARG A 206 -1.68 -10.98 -5.37
C ARG A 206 -2.91 -11.49 -6.11
N PHE A 207 -2.73 -12.49 -6.96
CA PHE A 207 -3.84 -13.04 -7.74
C PHE A 207 -4.67 -14.09 -6.98
N THR A 208 -4.19 -14.58 -5.83
CA THR A 208 -4.95 -15.42 -4.89
C THR A 208 -5.80 -14.61 -3.92
N ASP A 209 -5.54 -13.29 -3.82
CA ASP A 209 -6.27 -12.39 -2.94
C ASP A 209 -7.61 -11.98 -3.59
N ILE A 210 -8.71 -12.42 -3.00
CA ILE A 210 -10.05 -12.13 -3.50
C ILE A 210 -10.33 -10.62 -3.62
N VAL A 211 -9.71 -9.81 -2.78
CA VAL A 211 -9.86 -8.36 -2.79
C VAL A 211 -9.27 -7.73 -4.04
N LYS A 212 -8.19 -8.32 -4.59
CA LYS A 212 -7.56 -7.86 -5.85
C LYS A 212 -8.34 -8.22 -7.09
N ASN A 213 -9.28 -9.17 -6.96
CA ASN A 213 -10.26 -9.52 -7.99
C ASN A 213 -9.61 -9.91 -9.34
N PHE A 214 -8.50 -10.65 -9.28
CA PHE A 214 -7.76 -11.10 -10.45
C PHE A 214 -8.64 -11.85 -11.45
N GLN A 215 -9.63 -12.63 -10.96
CA GLN A 215 -10.52 -13.42 -11.79
C GLN A 215 -11.25 -12.57 -12.85
N ILE A 216 -11.70 -11.37 -12.47
CA ILE A 216 -12.37 -10.45 -13.41
C ILE A 216 -11.43 -10.00 -14.53
N PHE A 217 -10.17 -9.67 -14.18
CA PHE A 217 -9.15 -9.36 -15.20
C PHE A 217 -8.91 -10.54 -16.14
N ARG A 218 -8.69 -11.73 -15.56
CA ARG A 218 -8.46 -12.97 -16.33
C ARG A 218 -9.61 -13.23 -17.31
N ASP A 219 -10.85 -13.20 -16.83
CA ASP A 219 -12.02 -13.48 -17.64
C ASP A 219 -12.25 -12.38 -18.70
N ALA A 220 -11.99 -11.13 -18.38
CA ALA A 220 -12.06 -10.04 -19.34
C ALA A 220 -11.09 -10.24 -20.53
N ILE A 221 -9.85 -10.65 -20.24
CA ILE A 221 -8.86 -10.94 -21.29
C ILE A 221 -9.24 -12.19 -22.10
N LYS A 222 -9.65 -13.27 -21.44
CA LYS A 222 -9.98 -14.54 -22.11
C LYS A 222 -11.15 -14.43 -23.08
N THR A 223 -12.14 -13.66 -22.71
CA THR A 223 -13.38 -13.53 -23.47
C THR A 223 -13.40 -12.32 -24.41
N LEU A 224 -12.24 -11.64 -24.59
CA LEU A 224 -12.10 -10.65 -25.66
C LEU A 224 -12.39 -11.27 -27.02
N PRO A 225 -13.13 -10.56 -27.91
CA PRO A 225 -13.31 -11.00 -29.31
C PRO A 225 -11.95 -11.28 -29.99
N PRO A 226 -11.84 -12.32 -30.83
CA PRO A 226 -10.57 -12.74 -31.44
C PRO A 226 -9.76 -11.61 -32.08
N LEU A 227 -10.43 -10.74 -32.84
CA LEU A 227 -9.84 -9.54 -33.47
C LEU A 227 -9.04 -8.64 -32.47
N TYR A 228 -9.53 -8.51 -31.24
CA TYR A 228 -8.85 -7.71 -30.21
C TYR A 228 -7.86 -8.56 -29.41
N ARG A 229 -8.18 -9.84 -29.18
CA ARG A 229 -7.34 -10.73 -28.39
C ARG A 229 -5.95 -10.93 -29.03
N GLU A 230 -5.87 -11.01 -30.36
CA GLU A 230 -4.62 -11.15 -31.11
C GLU A 230 -3.69 -9.93 -30.99
N ARG A 231 -4.27 -8.77 -30.70
CA ARG A 231 -3.55 -7.49 -30.55
C ARG A 231 -3.07 -7.23 -29.13
N VAL A 232 -3.31 -8.14 -28.20
CA VAL A 232 -2.99 -7.99 -26.78
C VAL A 232 -1.91 -8.97 -26.35
N GLU A 233 -0.95 -8.49 -25.56
CA GLU A 233 -0.15 -9.31 -24.69
C GLU A 233 -0.58 -9.06 -23.24
N ALA A 234 -1.17 -10.07 -22.59
CA ALA A 234 -1.62 -9.96 -21.20
C ALA A 234 -0.52 -10.47 -20.26
N ARG A 235 -0.17 -9.67 -19.25
CA ARG A 235 0.87 -9.97 -18.27
C ARG A 235 0.34 -9.96 -16.84
N VAL A 236 0.88 -10.86 -16.01
CA VAL A 236 0.51 -10.99 -14.59
C VAL A 236 1.77 -10.89 -13.73
N TYR A 237 1.78 -9.95 -12.79
CA TYR A 237 2.86 -9.73 -11.85
C TYR A 237 2.34 -9.89 -10.42
N GLY A 238 2.80 -10.91 -9.70
CA GLY A 238 2.37 -11.19 -8.33
C GLY A 238 3.42 -11.96 -7.55
N PRO A 239 3.34 -11.97 -6.20
CA PRO A 239 4.30 -12.66 -5.34
C PRO A 239 4.15 -14.18 -5.36
N GLU A 240 2.98 -14.69 -5.79
CA GLU A 240 2.70 -16.11 -5.83
C GLU A 240 3.35 -16.77 -7.05
N LYS A 241 3.63 -18.08 -6.92
CA LYS A 241 3.98 -18.88 -8.11
C LYS A 241 2.83 -18.84 -9.09
N ILE A 242 3.13 -18.42 -10.31
CA ILE A 242 2.12 -18.35 -11.37
C ILE A 242 1.68 -19.76 -11.74
N PRO A 243 0.37 -20.07 -11.69
CA PRO A 243 -0.14 -21.36 -12.07
C PRO A 243 0.04 -21.62 -13.58
N ASP A 244 0.46 -22.84 -13.93
CA ASP A 244 0.73 -23.24 -15.32
C ASP A 244 -0.48 -23.05 -16.26
N TYR A 245 -1.71 -23.10 -15.72
CA TYR A 245 -2.91 -22.86 -16.53
C TYR A 245 -2.98 -21.43 -17.10
N LEU A 246 -2.38 -20.44 -16.45
CA LEU A 246 -2.36 -19.07 -16.97
C LEU A 246 -1.52 -18.96 -18.24
N GLU A 247 -0.40 -19.67 -18.31
CA GLU A 247 0.41 -19.75 -19.54
C GLU A 247 -0.35 -20.44 -20.67
N GLN A 248 -1.08 -21.52 -20.36
CA GLN A 248 -1.93 -22.23 -21.32
C GLN A 248 -3.07 -21.35 -21.85
N GLU A 249 -3.56 -20.40 -21.04
CA GLU A 249 -4.55 -19.40 -21.43
C GLU A 249 -3.94 -18.20 -22.17
N GLY A 250 -2.62 -18.22 -22.41
CA GLY A 250 -1.90 -17.21 -23.17
C GLY A 250 -1.52 -15.95 -22.37
N PHE A 251 -1.52 -16.05 -21.03
CA PHE A 251 -0.91 -15.02 -20.20
C PHE A 251 0.60 -15.22 -20.15
N LYS A 252 1.33 -14.11 -20.11
CA LYS A 252 2.74 -14.14 -19.77
C LYS A 252 2.87 -14.19 -18.26
N GLY A 253 3.33 -15.34 -17.80
CA GLY A 253 3.56 -15.59 -16.39
C GLY A 253 4.86 -14.95 -15.96
N LEU A 254 4.75 -13.99 -15.05
CA LEU A 254 5.91 -13.27 -14.57
C LEU A 254 5.91 -13.32 -13.07
N THR A 255 7.07 -13.54 -12.51
CA THR A 255 7.28 -13.60 -11.06
C THR A 255 7.06 -12.24 -10.39
N PHE A 256 7.15 -12.22 -9.10
CA PHE A 256 7.19 -10.97 -8.34
C PHE A 256 8.28 -10.02 -8.87
N VAL A 257 7.90 -8.77 -9.11
CA VAL A 257 8.81 -7.74 -9.61
C VAL A 257 8.90 -6.58 -8.62
N GLN A 258 10.13 -6.16 -8.34
CA GLN A 258 10.44 -5.00 -7.50
C GLN A 258 11.68 -4.29 -8.02
N GLY A 259 11.93 -3.05 -7.55
CA GLY A 259 13.07 -2.24 -7.97
C GLY A 259 13.13 -2.10 -9.50
N GLU A 260 14.30 -2.27 -10.09
CA GLU A 260 14.52 -2.11 -11.54
C GLU A 260 13.65 -3.04 -12.39
N LYS A 261 13.38 -4.27 -11.94
CA LYS A 261 12.48 -5.20 -12.66
C LYS A 261 11.05 -4.67 -12.74
N LYS A 262 10.57 -4.00 -11.68
CA LYS A 262 9.24 -3.38 -11.67
C LYS A 262 9.21 -2.15 -12.58
N LYS A 263 10.25 -1.32 -12.57
CA LYS A 263 10.39 -0.19 -13.49
C LYS A 263 10.34 -0.65 -14.95
N GLN A 264 11.09 -1.70 -15.29
CA GLN A 264 11.07 -2.28 -16.64
C GLN A 264 9.68 -2.82 -16.99
N ALA A 265 9.04 -3.59 -16.09
CA ALA A 265 7.71 -4.12 -16.30
C ALA A 265 6.68 -3.01 -16.56
N LEU A 266 6.76 -1.90 -15.82
CA LEU A 266 5.91 -0.73 -16.03
C LEU A 266 6.24 0.01 -17.33
N ALA A 267 7.53 0.15 -17.71
CA ALA A 267 7.93 0.75 -18.98
C ALA A 267 7.36 0.00 -20.18
N GLU A 268 7.30 -1.33 -20.10
CA GLU A 268 6.77 -2.22 -21.14
C GLU A 268 5.24 -2.35 -21.11
N THR A 269 4.56 -1.91 -20.06
CA THR A 269 3.10 -2.01 -19.92
C THR A 269 2.41 -0.77 -20.48
N ASP A 270 1.43 -0.96 -21.36
CA ASP A 270 0.62 0.12 -21.91
C ASP A 270 -0.58 0.47 -21.03
N ILE A 271 -1.24 -0.57 -20.52
CA ILE A 271 -2.48 -0.45 -19.73
C ILE A 271 -2.34 -1.28 -18.47
N VAL A 272 -2.60 -0.69 -17.32
CA VAL A 272 -2.76 -1.43 -16.06
C VAL A 272 -4.23 -1.58 -15.75
N VAL A 273 -4.67 -2.83 -15.51
CA VAL A 273 -6.02 -3.13 -15.04
C VAL A 273 -5.96 -3.43 -13.55
N PHE A 274 -6.73 -2.67 -12.77
CA PHE A 274 -6.72 -2.69 -11.32
C PHE A 274 -8.15 -2.84 -10.77
N PRO A 275 -8.77 -4.04 -10.89
CA PRO A 275 -10.18 -4.27 -10.62
C PRO A 275 -10.46 -4.57 -9.15
N SER A 276 -9.63 -4.05 -8.24
CA SER A 276 -9.74 -4.30 -6.80
C SER A 276 -11.12 -3.96 -6.28
N MET A 277 -11.65 -4.78 -5.38
CA MET A 277 -12.90 -4.51 -4.67
C MET A 277 -12.68 -3.57 -3.48
N GLN A 278 -11.45 -3.51 -2.97
CA GLN A 278 -11.07 -2.64 -1.86
C GLN A 278 -9.62 -2.21 -2.00
N GLU A 279 -9.38 -0.94 -1.74
CA GLU A 279 -8.05 -0.32 -1.66
C GLU A 279 -8.06 0.84 -0.69
N SER A 280 -7.13 0.85 0.22
CA SER A 280 -6.96 2.00 1.13
C SER A 280 -6.26 3.18 0.46
N TYR A 281 -5.36 2.91 -0.51
CA TYR A 281 -4.68 3.91 -1.31
C TYR A 281 -4.45 3.48 -2.76
N GLY A 282 -4.06 2.20 -2.99
CA GLY A 282 -3.85 1.66 -4.33
C GLY A 282 -2.56 2.16 -5.00
N ILE A 283 -1.43 2.08 -4.31
CA ILE A 283 -0.14 2.60 -4.80
C ILE A 283 0.22 2.14 -6.23
N VAL A 284 -0.17 0.92 -6.61
CA VAL A 284 0.07 0.37 -7.96
C VAL A 284 -0.57 1.23 -9.05
N GLY A 285 -1.76 1.80 -8.80
CA GLY A 285 -2.41 2.71 -9.73
C GLY A 285 -1.62 4.02 -9.92
N LEU A 286 -1.09 4.59 -8.82
CA LEU A 286 -0.22 5.76 -8.87
C LEU A 286 1.08 5.46 -9.65
N GLU A 287 1.72 4.33 -9.37
CA GLU A 287 2.94 3.90 -10.05
C GLU A 287 2.71 3.68 -11.56
N ALA A 288 1.55 3.12 -11.93
CA ALA A 288 1.16 2.94 -13.32
C ALA A 288 1.03 4.29 -14.05
N LEU A 289 0.33 5.24 -13.47
CA LEU A 289 0.17 6.58 -14.04
C LEU A 289 1.52 7.31 -14.14
N LEU A 290 2.36 7.25 -13.10
CA LEU A 290 3.71 7.83 -13.11
C LEU A 290 4.61 7.18 -14.16
N SER A 291 4.41 5.90 -14.46
CA SER A 291 5.08 5.19 -15.55
C SER A 291 4.38 5.36 -16.90
N ASN A 292 3.49 6.36 -16.98
CA ASN A 292 2.79 6.72 -18.21
C ASN A 292 1.98 5.55 -18.83
N CYS A 293 1.42 4.66 -17.99
CA CYS A 293 0.45 3.66 -18.38
C CYS A 293 -0.97 4.24 -18.30
N ALA A 294 -1.83 3.86 -19.23
CA ALA A 294 -3.27 4.04 -19.03
C ALA A 294 -3.74 3.17 -17.85
N LEU A 295 -4.73 3.64 -17.12
CA LEU A 295 -5.28 2.94 -15.96
C LEU A 295 -6.76 2.56 -16.22
N ILE A 296 -7.11 1.33 -15.88
CA ILE A 296 -8.51 0.87 -15.79
C ILE A 296 -8.71 0.38 -14.36
N ALA A 297 -9.43 1.11 -13.53
CA ALA A 297 -9.52 0.81 -12.12
C ALA A 297 -10.91 1.03 -11.54
N THR A 298 -11.23 0.30 -10.48
CA THR A 298 -12.51 0.43 -9.77
C THR A 298 -12.64 1.81 -9.12
N PRO A 299 -13.73 2.55 -9.36
CA PRO A 299 -13.97 3.86 -8.75
C PRO A 299 -14.34 3.73 -7.26
N GLY A 300 -14.30 4.85 -6.54
CA GLY A 300 -14.83 4.96 -5.18
C GLY A 300 -13.97 4.29 -4.10
N LEU A 301 -12.70 3.97 -4.40
CA LEU A 301 -11.73 3.39 -3.47
C LEU A 301 -10.69 4.44 -3.03
N GLY A 302 -9.67 4.01 -2.29
CA GLY A 302 -8.60 4.88 -1.80
C GLY A 302 -7.77 5.59 -2.88
N MET A 303 -7.98 5.27 -4.13
CA MET A 303 -7.39 5.92 -5.29
C MET A 303 -8.03 7.27 -5.66
N ASP A 304 -9.11 7.66 -5.01
CA ASP A 304 -9.88 8.89 -5.33
C ASP A 304 -9.00 10.15 -5.39
N SER A 305 -7.87 10.19 -4.68
CA SER A 305 -6.95 11.33 -4.66
C SER A 305 -6.25 11.58 -6.00
N TYR A 306 -6.10 10.55 -6.83
CA TYR A 306 -5.42 10.62 -8.12
C TYR A 306 -6.23 10.01 -9.28
N MET A 307 -7.37 9.36 -8.98
CA MET A 307 -8.26 8.79 -9.99
C MET A 307 -8.94 9.90 -10.81
N GLN A 308 -8.85 9.79 -12.12
CA GLN A 308 -9.64 10.61 -13.03
C GLN A 308 -10.88 9.82 -13.50
N PRO A 309 -11.98 10.48 -13.85
CA PRO A 309 -13.21 9.81 -14.31
C PRO A 309 -12.98 8.87 -15.50
N GLU A 310 -12.07 9.20 -16.39
CA GLU A 310 -11.72 8.39 -17.56
C GLU A 310 -11.00 7.08 -17.22
N TYR A 311 -10.43 6.94 -16.03
CA TYR A 311 -9.81 5.69 -15.57
C TYR A 311 -10.80 4.79 -14.83
N ALA A 312 -11.94 5.36 -14.41
CA ALA A 312 -12.95 4.67 -13.65
C ALA A 312 -13.67 3.60 -14.48
N CYS A 313 -13.76 2.40 -13.93
CA CYS A 313 -14.41 1.27 -14.57
C CYS A 313 -15.00 0.33 -13.51
N GLU A 314 -16.27 -0.01 -13.67
CA GLU A 314 -16.89 -1.00 -12.79
C GLU A 314 -16.12 -2.34 -12.87
N PRO A 315 -15.90 -3.02 -11.74
CA PRO A 315 -15.14 -4.27 -11.70
C PRO A 315 -15.96 -5.46 -12.22
N THR A 316 -16.43 -5.35 -13.45
CA THR A 316 -17.14 -6.42 -14.18
C THR A 316 -16.40 -6.78 -15.45
N VAL A 317 -16.54 -8.05 -15.88
CA VAL A 317 -15.92 -8.53 -17.13
C VAL A 317 -16.30 -7.64 -18.29
N ALA A 318 -17.59 -7.34 -18.47
CA ALA A 318 -18.07 -6.55 -19.60
C ALA A 318 -17.55 -5.11 -19.60
N ALA A 319 -17.51 -4.46 -18.42
CA ALA A 319 -17.04 -3.08 -18.33
C ALA A 319 -15.53 -2.98 -18.62
N ILE A 320 -14.73 -3.90 -18.06
CA ILE A 320 -13.28 -3.95 -18.32
C ILE A 320 -13.00 -4.27 -19.80
N GLN A 321 -13.73 -5.21 -20.40
CA GLN A 321 -13.61 -5.50 -21.83
C GLN A 321 -13.90 -4.28 -22.69
N ASN A 322 -15.02 -3.60 -22.44
CA ASN A 322 -15.39 -2.41 -23.18
C ASN A 322 -14.30 -1.33 -23.10
N ARG A 323 -13.69 -1.17 -21.93
CA ARG A 323 -12.58 -0.22 -21.74
C ARG A 323 -11.32 -0.64 -22.50
N ILE A 324 -10.97 -1.93 -22.45
CA ILE A 324 -9.86 -2.49 -23.22
C ILE A 324 -10.11 -2.31 -24.74
N ILE A 325 -11.29 -2.65 -25.22
CA ILE A 325 -11.69 -2.50 -26.64
C ILE A 325 -11.61 -1.03 -27.05
N HIS A 326 -12.02 -0.10 -26.19
CA HIS A 326 -11.90 1.33 -26.47
C HIS A 326 -10.43 1.73 -26.74
N TYR A 327 -9.50 1.33 -25.91
CA TYR A 327 -8.06 1.60 -26.12
C TYR A 327 -7.54 0.89 -27.37
N LEU A 328 -7.91 -0.37 -27.61
CA LEU A 328 -7.49 -1.14 -28.79
C LEU A 328 -8.05 -0.58 -30.10
N SER A 329 -9.24 0.00 -30.08
CA SER A 329 -9.83 0.67 -31.23
C SER A 329 -9.20 2.04 -31.50
N ASN A 330 -8.52 2.63 -30.50
CA ASN A 330 -7.90 3.94 -30.55
C ASN A 330 -6.39 3.89 -30.18
N VAL A 331 -5.68 2.85 -30.66
CA VAL A 331 -4.26 2.63 -30.29
C VAL A 331 -3.38 3.84 -30.67
N GLU A 332 -3.63 4.46 -31.80
CA GLU A 332 -2.87 5.65 -32.20
C GLU A 332 -3.04 6.79 -31.19
N GLN A 333 -4.25 6.97 -30.67
CA GLN A 333 -4.49 7.97 -29.62
C GLN A 333 -3.79 7.58 -28.32
N LEU A 334 -3.87 6.32 -27.91
CA LEU A 334 -3.11 5.82 -26.76
C LEU A 334 -1.63 6.13 -26.88
N ARG A 335 -1.03 5.89 -28.05
CA ARG A 335 0.40 6.17 -28.31
C ARG A 335 0.71 7.67 -28.30
N LYS A 336 -0.20 8.50 -28.82
CA LYS A 336 -0.05 9.97 -28.75
C LYS A 336 -0.12 10.46 -27.30
N ASP A 337 -1.04 9.95 -26.49
CA ASP A 337 -1.21 10.30 -25.09
C ASP A 337 0.03 9.87 -24.27
N GLN A 338 0.56 8.68 -24.53
CA GLN A 338 1.81 8.22 -23.92
C GLN A 338 3.00 9.10 -24.31
N LYS A 339 3.14 9.46 -25.60
CA LYS A 339 4.20 10.35 -26.06
C LYS A 339 4.09 11.76 -25.45
N ALA A 340 2.87 12.24 -25.24
CA ALA A 340 2.60 13.52 -24.58
C ALA A 340 2.62 13.43 -23.05
N GLN A 341 2.88 12.24 -22.49
CA GLN A 341 2.91 11.96 -21.05
C GLN A 341 1.59 12.32 -20.32
N VAL A 342 0.46 12.17 -20.99
CA VAL A 342 -0.86 12.57 -20.46
C VAL A 342 -1.15 11.88 -19.12
N PHE A 343 -0.90 10.55 -19.05
CA PHE A 343 -1.17 9.77 -17.85
C PHE A 343 -0.25 10.18 -16.69
N ARG A 344 1.05 10.37 -16.95
CA ARG A 344 2.01 10.84 -15.96
C ARG A 344 1.67 12.23 -15.44
N ASN A 345 1.33 13.16 -16.34
CA ASN A 345 1.02 14.53 -16.00
C ASN A 345 -0.25 14.65 -15.13
N SER A 346 -1.18 13.69 -15.20
CA SER A 346 -2.36 13.68 -14.34
C SER A 346 -2.05 13.54 -12.84
N VAL A 347 -0.88 12.97 -12.52
CA VAL A 347 -0.41 12.72 -11.16
C VAL A 347 0.95 13.38 -10.84
N ASN A 348 1.51 14.16 -11.77
CA ASN A 348 2.75 14.90 -11.56
C ASN A 348 2.49 16.16 -10.70
N ARG A 349 2.14 15.95 -9.44
CA ARG A 349 1.76 16.97 -8.47
C ARG A 349 2.57 16.83 -7.19
N PRO A 350 2.93 17.94 -6.52
CA PRO A 350 3.79 17.92 -5.33
C PRO A 350 3.29 17.02 -4.21
N GLU A 351 1.97 16.92 -4.01
CA GLU A 351 1.36 16.12 -2.95
C GLU A 351 1.65 14.63 -3.05
N PHE A 352 1.99 14.12 -4.25
CA PHE A 352 2.35 12.71 -4.47
C PHE A 352 3.85 12.44 -4.38
N THR A 353 4.66 13.45 -4.05
CA THR A 353 6.09 13.25 -3.88
C THR A 353 6.43 12.67 -2.51
N LEU A 354 7.46 11.82 -2.48
CA LEU A 354 8.03 11.28 -1.25
C LEU A 354 8.44 12.40 -0.27
N GLY A 355 9.01 13.48 -0.81
CA GLY A 355 9.41 14.65 -0.03
C GLY A 355 8.24 15.30 0.70
N LYS A 356 7.10 15.51 0.03
CA LYS A 356 5.92 16.13 0.65
C LYS A 356 5.24 15.22 1.67
N MET A 357 5.11 13.93 1.37
CA MET A 357 4.61 12.96 2.33
C MET A 357 5.45 12.98 3.61
N THR A 358 6.78 12.91 3.49
CA THR A 358 7.69 12.92 4.65
C THR A 358 7.57 14.22 5.45
N GLU A 359 7.44 15.37 4.77
CA GLU A 359 7.19 16.65 5.42
C GLU A 359 5.90 16.62 6.24
N SER A 360 4.80 16.10 5.68
CA SER A 360 3.52 15.97 6.38
C SER A 360 3.62 15.08 7.64
N TYR A 361 4.38 13.98 7.60
CA TYR A 361 4.66 13.19 8.80
C TYR A 361 5.43 13.99 9.85
N ILE A 362 6.45 14.73 9.44
CA ILE A 362 7.25 15.57 10.35
C ILE A 362 6.38 16.65 11.01
N GLU A 363 5.49 17.28 10.25
CA GLU A 363 4.53 18.26 10.76
C GLU A 363 3.62 17.62 11.84
N VAL A 364 3.05 16.45 11.57
CA VAL A 364 2.22 15.71 12.55
C VAL A 364 2.99 15.38 13.82
N TRP A 365 4.24 14.91 13.71
CA TRP A 365 5.07 14.60 14.88
C TRP A 365 5.41 15.86 15.70
N GLN A 366 5.69 16.98 15.04
CA GLN A 366 5.97 18.25 15.70
C GLN A 366 4.75 18.80 16.44
N GLU A 367 3.56 18.70 15.82
CA GLU A 367 2.30 19.10 16.45
C GLU A 367 1.96 18.24 17.67
N LEU A 368 2.11 16.91 17.52
CA LEU A 368 1.90 15.99 18.63
C LEU A 368 2.87 16.28 19.78
N TYR A 369 4.14 16.50 19.48
CA TYR A 369 5.16 16.83 20.47
C TYR A 369 4.84 18.13 21.22
N LYS A 370 4.41 19.18 20.51
CA LYS A 370 3.97 20.45 21.14
C LYS A 370 2.81 20.24 22.11
N LYS A 371 1.81 19.44 21.72
CA LYS A 371 0.67 19.11 22.59
C LYS A 371 1.12 18.40 23.88
N LEU A 372 2.05 17.44 23.75
CA LEU A 372 2.58 16.72 24.92
C LEU A 372 3.35 17.62 25.88
N GLN A 373 4.11 18.58 25.35
CA GLN A 373 4.84 19.56 26.18
C GLN A 373 3.91 20.54 26.94
N GLN A 374 2.72 20.81 26.42
CA GLN A 374 1.73 21.65 27.05
C GLN A 374 0.93 20.94 28.17
N GLN A 375 1.00 19.62 28.23
CA GLN A 375 0.30 18.80 29.23
C GLN A 375 1.18 18.43 30.43
N GLN A 376 2.49 18.68 30.32
CA GLN A 376 3.47 18.57 31.42
C GLN A 376 3.58 19.87 32.20
#